data_1978da66ac6697d6c3608077bf872d5d
#
_entry.id   1978da66ac6697d6c3608077bf872d5d
#
_cell.length_a   1.000
_cell.length_b   1.000
_cell.length_c   1.000
_cell.angle_alpha   90.00
_cell.angle_beta   90.00
_cell.angle_gamma   90.00
#
_symmetry.space_group_name_H-M   'P 1'
#
loop_
_entity.id
_entity.type
_entity.pdbx_description
1 polymer ?
#
loop_
_entity_poly.entity_id
_entity_poly.type
_entity_poly.pdbx_seq_one_letter_code
_entity_poly.pdbx_strand_id
1 'polypeptide(L)'
;MKGFFIMIIDSIKNADKYYCVHPSFKAAFEALKGINEDTPNEKITVDGDKIFINLSEYTNKNVSECLFENHARYIDIQFVINGSEMIDITDSEPLEATDDRLETDDIAFYKDPSSFSTAMLTEGVFTVIFPGEAHRPCVAPDGKGVKVRKAVAKILL
;
A
#
# COMPACT_ATOMS: atom_id res chain seq x y z
N MET A 1 6.51 -16.00 18.34
CA MET A 1 7.57 -15.15 17.70
C MET A 1 7.00 -13.76 17.58
N LYS A 2 7.60 -12.73 18.19
CA LYS A 2 7.15 -11.35 17.97
C LYS A 2 7.40 -11.04 16.49
N GLY A 3 6.34 -10.78 15.73
CA GLY A 3 6.45 -10.39 14.34
C GLY A 3 7.27 -9.10 14.24
N PHE A 4 8.33 -9.11 13.45
CA PHE A 4 8.96 -7.87 13.02
C PHE A 4 8.20 -7.42 11.80
N PHE A 5 7.55 -6.27 11.85
CA PHE A 5 7.05 -5.66 10.62
C PHE A 5 8.25 -5.15 9.80
N ILE A 6 8.22 -5.41 8.52
CA ILE A 6 9.30 -5.08 7.60
C ILE A 6 8.68 -4.27 6.45
N MET A 7 8.44 -3.00 6.70
CA MET A 7 8.07 -2.09 5.61
C MET A 7 9.30 -1.78 4.76
N ILE A 8 9.18 -1.93 3.45
CA ILE A 8 10.19 -1.49 2.49
C ILE A 8 9.72 -0.15 1.90
N ILE A 9 10.60 0.84 1.87
CA ILE A 9 10.36 2.13 1.20
C ILE A 9 11.59 2.44 0.35
N ASP A 10 11.40 2.70 -0.95
CA ASP A 10 12.48 3.11 -1.83
C ASP A 10 11.90 3.81 -3.09
N SER A 11 12.77 4.36 -3.90
CA SER A 11 12.44 4.85 -5.23
C SER A 11 12.16 3.68 -6.18
N ILE A 12 11.17 3.83 -7.06
CA ILE A 12 10.86 2.85 -8.12
C ILE A 12 12.08 2.53 -9.01
N LYS A 13 13.03 3.46 -9.10
CA LYS A 13 14.29 3.25 -9.83
C LYS A 13 15.18 2.16 -9.22
N ASN A 14 14.98 1.85 -7.95
CA ASN A 14 15.71 0.84 -7.19
C ASN A 14 14.93 -0.48 -7.01
N ALA A 15 13.80 -0.64 -7.69
CA ALA A 15 12.91 -1.80 -7.52
C ALA A 15 13.60 -3.15 -7.79
N ASP A 16 14.61 -3.18 -8.65
CA ASP A 16 15.39 -4.38 -8.98
C ASP A 16 16.08 -5.01 -7.77
N LYS A 17 16.43 -4.22 -6.76
CA LYS A 17 17.01 -4.71 -5.50
C LYS A 17 16.06 -5.63 -4.72
N TYR A 18 14.76 -5.52 -4.98
CA TYR A 18 13.70 -6.22 -4.24
C TYR A 18 13.09 -7.39 -5.01
N TYR A 19 13.53 -7.66 -6.24
CA TYR A 19 12.99 -8.76 -7.05
C TYR A 19 13.18 -10.14 -6.40
N CYS A 20 14.19 -10.29 -5.54
CA CYS A 20 14.45 -11.57 -4.84
C CYS A 20 13.56 -11.78 -3.60
N VAL A 21 12.80 -10.76 -3.15
CA VAL A 21 11.97 -10.85 -1.95
C VAL A 21 10.77 -11.76 -2.15
N HIS A 22 10.16 -11.73 -3.34
CA HIS A 22 9.05 -12.60 -3.69
C HIS A 22 9.09 -12.95 -5.20
N PRO A 23 8.75 -14.17 -5.64
CA PRO A 23 8.81 -14.57 -7.05
C PRO A 23 8.04 -13.66 -8.01
N SER A 24 6.93 -13.08 -7.56
CA SER A 24 6.08 -12.19 -8.35
C SER A 24 6.53 -10.72 -8.37
N PHE A 25 7.52 -10.33 -7.56
CA PHE A 25 7.90 -8.91 -7.43
C PHE A 25 8.43 -8.33 -8.72
N LYS A 26 9.25 -9.08 -9.46
CA LYS A 26 9.76 -8.61 -10.75
C LYS A 26 8.61 -8.22 -11.69
N ALA A 27 7.63 -9.11 -11.87
CA ALA A 27 6.49 -8.84 -12.76
C ALA A 27 5.65 -7.65 -12.28
N ALA A 28 5.37 -7.55 -10.98
CA ALA A 28 4.62 -6.45 -10.39
C ALA A 28 5.35 -5.10 -10.56
N PHE A 29 6.64 -5.02 -10.25
CA PHE A 29 7.42 -3.80 -10.40
C PHE A 29 7.60 -3.38 -11.86
N GLU A 30 7.81 -4.32 -12.79
CA GLU A 30 7.89 -3.98 -14.22
C GLU A 30 6.55 -3.44 -14.73
N ALA A 31 5.42 -3.99 -14.26
CA ALA A 31 4.11 -3.46 -14.58
C ALA A 31 3.89 -2.04 -14.01
N LEU A 32 4.30 -1.79 -12.75
CA LEU A 32 4.23 -0.47 -12.13
C LEU A 32 5.06 0.57 -12.89
N LYS A 33 6.29 0.22 -13.32
CA LYS A 33 7.16 1.10 -14.14
C LYS A 33 6.56 1.43 -15.50
N GLY A 34 5.70 0.57 -16.03
CA GLY A 34 5.00 0.78 -17.31
C GLY A 34 3.83 1.78 -17.24
N ILE A 35 3.38 2.16 -16.05
CA ILE A 35 2.28 3.09 -15.87
C ILE A 35 2.76 4.51 -16.22
N ASN A 36 2.00 5.21 -17.04
CA ASN A 36 2.25 6.58 -17.47
C ASN A 36 0.98 7.44 -17.35
N GLU A 37 1.06 8.70 -17.76
CA GLU A 37 -0.05 9.66 -17.65
C GLU A 37 -1.30 9.24 -18.47
N ASP A 38 -1.12 8.52 -19.57
CA ASP A 38 -2.20 8.06 -20.43
C ASP A 38 -2.88 6.76 -19.94
N THR A 39 -2.30 6.08 -18.93
CA THR A 39 -2.85 4.85 -18.38
C THR A 39 -4.18 5.13 -17.68
N PRO A 40 -5.31 4.49 -18.04
CA PRO A 40 -6.60 4.73 -17.39
C PRO A 40 -6.59 4.38 -15.89
N ASN A 41 -7.35 5.14 -15.09
CA ASN A 41 -7.55 4.83 -13.67
C ASN A 41 -8.52 3.64 -13.51
N GLU A 42 -7.98 2.44 -13.60
CA GLU A 42 -8.73 1.18 -13.54
C GLU A 42 -7.89 0.04 -12.95
N LYS A 43 -8.53 -1.13 -12.79
CA LYS A 43 -7.81 -2.36 -12.43
C LYS A 43 -7.05 -2.88 -13.65
N ILE A 44 -5.74 -3.06 -13.50
CA ILE A 44 -4.84 -3.63 -14.50
C ILE A 44 -4.50 -5.06 -14.06
N THR A 45 -4.84 -6.05 -14.87
CA THR A 45 -4.48 -7.45 -14.63
C THR A 45 -3.08 -7.72 -15.19
N VAL A 46 -2.19 -8.24 -14.33
CA VAL A 46 -0.82 -8.63 -14.70
C VAL A 46 -0.71 -10.16 -14.84
N ASP A 47 -1.18 -10.91 -13.83
CA ASP A 47 -1.25 -12.37 -13.84
C ASP A 47 -2.51 -12.84 -13.10
N GLY A 48 -3.66 -12.75 -13.74
CA GLY A 48 -4.95 -13.15 -13.17
C GLY A 48 -5.21 -12.52 -11.80
N ASP A 49 -5.57 -13.36 -10.83
CA ASP A 49 -5.76 -12.95 -9.45
C ASP A 49 -4.47 -12.99 -8.62
N LYS A 50 -3.36 -13.48 -9.19
CA LYS A 50 -2.07 -13.54 -8.51
C LYS A 50 -1.40 -12.18 -8.44
N ILE A 51 -1.51 -11.38 -9.51
CA ILE A 51 -0.92 -10.05 -9.59
C ILE A 51 -1.88 -9.13 -10.35
N PHE A 52 -2.37 -8.11 -9.68
CA PHE A 52 -3.13 -7.04 -10.33
C PHE A 52 -2.81 -5.69 -9.69
N ILE A 53 -3.09 -4.62 -10.40
CA ILE A 53 -2.82 -3.25 -9.95
C ILE A 53 -4.15 -2.49 -9.94
N ASN A 54 -4.45 -1.84 -8.84
CA ASN A 54 -5.52 -0.84 -8.75
C ASN A 54 -4.89 0.54 -8.94
N LEU A 55 -5.17 1.18 -10.07
CA LEU A 55 -4.74 2.53 -10.39
C LEU A 55 -5.88 3.49 -10.13
N SER A 56 -5.66 4.48 -9.28
CA SER A 56 -6.67 5.45 -8.89
C SER A 56 -6.12 6.85 -8.72
N GLU A 57 -7.00 7.83 -8.81
CA GLU A 57 -6.74 9.23 -8.49
C GLU A 57 -7.78 9.71 -7.49
N TYR A 58 -7.35 10.36 -6.43
CA TYR A 58 -8.20 10.84 -5.34
C TYR A 58 -7.57 12.06 -4.64
N THR A 59 -8.33 12.71 -3.82
CA THR A 59 -7.81 13.71 -2.87
C THR A 59 -7.59 13.01 -1.53
N ASN A 60 -6.36 13.04 -1.02
CA ASN A 60 -6.07 12.49 0.30
C ASN A 60 -6.74 13.33 1.42
N LYS A 61 -6.78 12.80 2.64
CA LYS A 61 -7.67 13.26 3.70
C LYS A 61 -6.89 13.65 4.95
N ASN A 62 -7.57 14.37 5.83
CA ASN A 62 -7.06 14.56 7.19
C ASN A 62 -6.92 13.18 7.87
N VAL A 63 -5.90 13.03 8.71
CA VAL A 63 -5.62 11.77 9.43
C VAL A 63 -6.82 11.24 10.21
N SER A 64 -7.66 12.13 10.76
CA SER A 64 -8.88 11.75 11.50
C SER A 64 -9.97 11.08 10.63
N GLU A 65 -9.85 11.14 9.31
CA GLU A 65 -10.79 10.54 8.36
C GLU A 65 -10.25 9.23 7.75
N CYS A 66 -9.01 8.83 8.12
CA CYS A 66 -8.35 7.65 7.61
C CYS A 66 -8.32 6.54 8.67
N LEU A 67 -8.45 5.30 8.25
CA LEU A 67 -8.47 4.14 9.14
C LEU A 67 -7.23 3.28 8.93
N PHE A 68 -6.81 2.60 10.00
CA PHE A 68 -5.86 1.48 9.88
C PHE A 68 -6.58 0.28 9.29
N GLU A 69 -5.95 -0.33 8.29
CA GLU A 69 -6.43 -1.53 7.61
C GLU A 69 -5.30 -2.57 7.50
N ASN A 70 -5.67 -3.84 7.30
CA ASN A 70 -4.73 -4.94 7.05
C ASN A 70 -5.32 -5.91 6.04
N HIS A 71 -4.44 -6.66 5.40
CA HIS A 71 -4.75 -7.74 4.46
C HIS A 71 -4.15 -9.07 4.97
N ALA A 72 -4.77 -10.19 4.63
CA ALA A 72 -4.29 -11.53 5.00
C ALA A 72 -3.67 -12.28 3.83
N ARG A 73 -4.12 -12.03 2.60
CA ARG A 73 -3.75 -12.80 1.41
C ARG A 73 -2.80 -12.09 0.47
N TYR A 74 -2.88 -10.76 0.39
CA TYR A 74 -2.12 -9.98 -0.58
C TYR A 74 -1.05 -9.11 0.08
N ILE A 75 0.13 -9.11 -0.54
CA ILE A 75 1.15 -8.08 -0.32
C ILE A 75 0.75 -6.86 -1.15
N ASP A 76 0.84 -5.67 -0.57
CA ASP A 76 0.63 -4.41 -1.27
C ASP A 76 1.97 -3.79 -1.68
N ILE A 77 2.12 -3.42 -2.95
CA ILE A 77 3.13 -2.45 -3.36
C ILE A 77 2.39 -1.16 -3.71
N GLN A 78 2.47 -0.17 -2.84
CA GLN A 78 1.82 1.13 -3.03
C GLN A 78 2.82 2.11 -3.64
N PHE A 79 2.51 2.65 -4.79
CA PHE A 79 3.40 3.49 -5.59
C PHE A 79 2.73 4.82 -5.94
N VAL A 80 3.33 5.93 -5.51
CA VAL A 80 2.84 7.29 -5.83
C VAL A 80 3.39 7.71 -7.18
N ILE A 81 2.49 7.95 -8.13
CA ILE A 81 2.80 8.40 -9.50
C ILE A 81 2.84 9.92 -9.56
N ASN A 82 1.90 10.57 -8.88
CA ASN A 82 1.85 12.04 -8.78
C ASN A 82 1.27 12.46 -7.43
N GLY A 83 1.76 13.56 -6.87
CA GLY A 83 1.35 14.04 -5.55
C GLY A 83 2.20 13.49 -4.41
N SER A 84 1.65 13.51 -3.22
CA SER A 84 2.31 13.00 -2.01
C SER A 84 1.29 12.52 -0.98
N GLU A 85 1.66 11.51 -0.21
CA GLU A 85 0.79 10.87 0.79
C GLU A 85 1.64 10.37 1.97
N MET A 86 1.12 10.46 3.17
CA MET A 86 1.66 9.72 4.31
C MET A 86 0.95 8.39 4.46
N ILE A 87 1.72 7.37 4.84
CA ILE A 87 1.21 6.07 5.25
C ILE A 87 1.75 5.78 6.66
N ASP A 88 0.83 5.57 7.60
CA ASP A 88 1.19 5.07 8.92
C ASP A 88 1.17 3.54 8.90
N ILE A 89 2.05 2.92 9.68
CA ILE A 89 2.20 1.47 9.72
C ILE A 89 2.55 0.96 11.12
N THR A 90 2.01 -0.20 11.46
CA THR A 90 2.29 -0.92 12.71
C THR A 90 1.98 -2.41 12.55
N ASP A 91 2.29 -3.23 13.56
CA ASP A 91 1.86 -4.63 13.64
C ASP A 91 0.36 -4.71 13.93
N SER A 92 -0.36 -5.56 13.19
CA SER A 92 -1.80 -5.76 13.39
C SER A 92 -2.14 -6.70 14.55
N GLU A 93 -1.23 -7.59 14.97
CA GLU A 93 -1.51 -8.62 15.98
C GLU A 93 -2.07 -8.06 17.31
N PRO A 94 -1.55 -6.95 17.86
CA PRO A 94 -2.06 -6.41 19.10
C PRO A 94 -3.28 -5.49 18.94
N LEU A 95 -3.79 -5.27 17.70
CA LEU A 95 -4.83 -4.29 17.43
C LEU A 95 -6.23 -4.88 17.61
N GLU A 96 -7.15 -4.04 18.07
CA GLU A 96 -8.57 -4.36 18.15
C GLU A 96 -9.26 -4.05 16.81
N ALA A 97 -9.74 -5.09 16.14
CA ALA A 97 -10.50 -4.93 14.91
C ALA A 97 -11.86 -4.28 15.20
N THR A 98 -12.22 -3.29 14.39
CA THR A 98 -13.54 -2.65 14.40
C THR A 98 -14.47 -3.23 13.34
N ASP A 99 -13.90 -3.76 12.26
CA ASP A 99 -14.60 -4.47 11.19
C ASP A 99 -13.62 -5.49 10.60
N ASP A 100 -13.94 -6.78 10.71
CA ASP A 100 -13.09 -7.88 10.24
C ASP A 100 -13.78 -8.64 9.11
N ARG A 101 -13.27 -8.46 7.90
CA ARG A 101 -13.70 -9.14 6.66
C ARG A 101 -12.52 -9.80 5.95
N LEU A 102 -11.49 -10.22 6.70
CA LEU A 102 -10.30 -10.85 6.11
C LEU A 102 -10.63 -12.11 5.30
N GLU A 103 -11.58 -12.91 5.77
CA GLU A 103 -11.96 -14.14 5.07
C GLU A 103 -12.72 -13.89 3.76
N THR A 104 -13.58 -12.87 3.71
CA THR A 104 -14.44 -12.58 2.55
C THR A 104 -13.83 -11.61 1.58
N ASP A 105 -13.32 -10.47 2.07
CA ASP A 105 -12.91 -9.32 1.27
C ASP A 105 -11.41 -9.03 1.36
N ASP A 106 -10.67 -9.82 2.14
CA ASP A 106 -9.24 -9.62 2.43
C ASP A 106 -8.93 -8.23 3.04
N ILE A 107 -9.80 -7.76 3.93
CA ILE A 107 -9.62 -6.49 4.63
C ILE A 107 -10.16 -6.55 6.05
N ALA A 108 -9.41 -5.98 6.99
CA ALA A 108 -9.89 -5.66 8.33
C ALA A 108 -9.52 -4.22 8.68
N PHE A 109 -10.38 -3.55 9.46
CA PHE A 109 -10.14 -2.21 9.98
C PHE A 109 -9.95 -2.26 11.48
N TYR A 110 -9.13 -1.34 12.00
CA TYR A 110 -8.69 -1.33 13.38
C TYR A 110 -8.91 0.03 14.05
N LYS A 111 -9.01 0.00 15.38
CA LYS A 111 -8.85 1.21 16.20
C LYS A 111 -7.44 1.75 16.06
N ASP A 112 -7.29 3.05 16.25
CA ASP A 112 -5.98 3.71 16.21
C ASP A 112 -5.03 3.09 17.25
N PRO A 113 -3.83 2.65 16.81
CA PRO A 113 -2.82 2.11 17.71
C PRO A 113 -2.20 3.21 18.57
N SER A 114 -1.63 2.81 19.72
CA SER A 114 -0.90 3.72 20.60
C SER A 114 0.46 4.16 20.02
N SER A 115 1.01 3.40 19.08
CA SER A 115 2.29 3.68 18.42
C SER A 115 2.31 3.13 17.00
N PHE A 116 2.91 3.87 16.09
CA PHE A 116 3.11 3.50 14.70
C PHE A 116 4.29 4.29 14.11
N SER A 117 4.76 3.85 12.96
CA SER A 117 5.72 4.59 12.14
C SER A 117 5.00 5.27 11.00
N THR A 118 5.49 6.42 10.54
CA THR A 118 4.94 7.16 9.39
C THR A 118 5.96 7.23 8.28
N ALA A 119 5.54 6.88 7.07
CA ALA A 119 6.30 7.04 5.85
C ALA A 119 5.72 8.16 4.99
N MET A 120 6.58 9.01 4.43
CA MET A 120 6.21 9.97 3.40
C MET A 120 6.45 9.35 2.03
N LEU A 121 5.39 9.17 1.26
CA LEU A 121 5.47 8.77 -0.14
C LEU A 121 5.28 10.00 -1.03
N THR A 122 6.27 10.25 -1.88
CA THR A 122 6.23 11.28 -2.91
C THR A 122 6.29 10.64 -4.29
N GLU A 123 6.19 11.44 -5.34
CA GLU A 123 6.29 10.97 -6.72
C GLU A 123 7.53 10.08 -6.94
N GLY A 124 7.32 8.91 -7.52
CA GLY A 124 8.38 7.93 -7.80
C GLY A 124 8.78 7.05 -6.61
N VAL A 125 8.16 7.22 -5.44
CA VAL A 125 8.42 6.41 -4.24
C VAL A 125 7.36 5.32 -4.11
N PHE A 126 7.80 4.12 -3.72
CA PHE A 126 6.92 3.00 -3.37
C PHE A 126 7.14 2.54 -1.94
N THR A 127 6.15 1.87 -1.38
CA THR A 127 6.26 1.07 -0.17
C THR A 127 5.72 -0.33 -0.41
N VAL A 128 6.34 -1.34 0.24
CA VAL A 128 5.84 -2.72 0.29
C VAL A 128 5.29 -2.98 1.68
N ILE A 129 4.07 -3.47 1.76
CA ILE A 129 3.34 -3.78 2.99
C ILE A 129 2.93 -5.25 2.93
N PHE A 130 3.35 -6.02 3.92
CA PHE A 130 3.07 -7.46 3.98
C PHE A 130 1.80 -7.76 4.78
N PRO A 131 1.15 -8.92 4.55
CA PRO A 131 0.10 -9.40 5.45
C PRO A 131 0.53 -9.39 6.91
N GLY A 132 -0.35 -8.88 7.79
CA GLY A 132 -0.04 -8.67 9.20
C GLY A 132 0.49 -7.28 9.54
N GLU A 133 0.83 -6.46 8.56
CA GLU A 133 1.20 -5.06 8.74
C GLU A 133 -0.04 -4.17 8.57
N ALA A 134 -0.59 -3.70 9.71
CA ALA A 134 -1.68 -2.73 9.68
C ALA A 134 -1.15 -1.37 9.21
N HIS A 135 -1.84 -0.77 8.26
CA HIS A 135 -1.44 0.50 7.68
C HIS A 135 -2.62 1.43 7.49
N ARG A 136 -2.35 2.73 7.55
CA ARG A 136 -3.33 3.80 7.34
C ARG A 136 -2.90 4.63 6.14
N PRO A 137 -3.45 4.35 4.95
CA PRO A 137 -3.17 5.09 3.72
C PRO A 137 -4.00 6.37 3.64
N CYS A 138 -3.83 7.12 2.57
CA CYS A 138 -4.62 8.29 2.19
C CYS A 138 -4.45 9.51 3.11
N VAL A 139 -3.42 9.56 3.94
CA VAL A 139 -3.21 10.66 4.89
C VAL A 139 -2.52 11.84 4.20
N ALA A 140 -3.17 13.01 4.27
CA ALA A 140 -2.62 14.26 3.74
C ALA A 140 -1.44 14.75 4.60
N PRO A 141 -0.26 15.05 4.00
CA PRO A 141 0.93 15.45 4.74
C PRO A 141 0.78 16.69 5.60
N ASP A 142 -0.05 17.63 5.18
CA ASP A 142 -0.31 18.89 5.89
C ASP A 142 -1.73 18.99 6.46
N GLY A 143 -2.46 17.88 6.44
CA GLY A 143 -3.87 17.84 6.84
C GLY A 143 -4.84 18.50 5.86
N LYS A 144 -4.33 19.08 4.77
CA LYS A 144 -5.11 19.70 3.69
C LYS A 144 -5.06 18.80 2.47
N GLY A 145 -6.11 18.12 2.14
CA GLY A 145 -6.13 17.19 1.04
C GLY A 145 -5.49 17.72 -0.25
N VAL A 146 -4.59 16.95 -0.82
CA VAL A 146 -4.00 17.17 -2.15
C VAL A 146 -4.37 16.03 -3.07
N LYS A 147 -4.36 16.30 -4.37
CA LYS A 147 -4.63 15.30 -5.39
C LYS A 147 -3.47 14.33 -5.49
N VAL A 148 -3.76 13.04 -5.40
CA VAL A 148 -2.77 11.96 -5.49
C VAL A 148 -3.20 10.98 -6.56
N ARG A 149 -2.27 10.58 -7.41
CA ARG A 149 -2.42 9.45 -8.32
C ARG A 149 -1.53 8.32 -7.85
N LYS A 150 -2.14 7.20 -7.50
CA LYS A 150 -1.47 6.06 -6.86
C LYS A 150 -1.84 4.74 -7.51
N ALA A 151 -0.86 3.90 -7.70
CA ALA A 151 -1.01 2.50 -8.06
C ALA A 151 -0.76 1.61 -6.84
N VAL A 152 -1.66 0.65 -6.60
CA VAL A 152 -1.49 -0.39 -5.58
C VAL A 152 -1.45 -1.73 -6.29
N ALA A 153 -0.27 -2.33 -6.37
CA ALA A 153 -0.12 -3.69 -6.86
C ALA A 153 -0.43 -4.66 -5.73
N LYS A 154 -1.40 -5.54 -5.97
CA LYS A 154 -1.80 -6.64 -5.09
C LYS A 154 -1.13 -7.92 -5.58
N ILE A 155 -0.34 -8.55 -4.70
CA ILE A 155 0.43 -9.77 -5.00
C ILE A 155 -0.01 -10.84 -4.03
N LEU A 156 -0.58 -11.92 -4.57
CA LEU A 156 -1.00 -13.06 -3.76
C LEU A 156 0.23 -13.72 -3.11
N LEU A 157 0.17 -13.88 -1.78
CA LEU A 157 1.24 -14.48 -0.97
C LEU A 157 1.30 -16.00 -1.15
#